data_e2c409b0731fa7ffc994ff506664462b
#
_entry.id   e2c409b0731fa7ffc994ff506664462b
#
_cell.length_a   1.000
_cell.length_b   1.000
_cell.length_c   1.000
_cell.angle_alpha   90.00
_cell.angle_beta   90.00
_cell.angle_gamma   90.00
#
_symmetry.space_group_name_H-M   'P 1'
#
loop_
_entity.id
_entity.type
_entity.pdbx_description
1 polymer ?
#
loop_
_entity_poly.entity_id
_entity_poly.type
_entity_poly.pdbx_seq_one_letter_code
_entity_poly.pdbx_strand_id
1 'polypeptide(L)'
;MRFTIEHPIGGTDCAPDLYGPTGLPVFARAAEEAGFDALAFTEHPAPSAKWLSSGGHATLDPVAALGFVAAATTRLRIMPFLLILPYRNPLLGAKSIVSLDLLSGGRLVVGAGGGYLRSEFGALGVDFEERGALFDEALDVLRGVCTDPEYRYAGRHFTARGVTMVPGPVQRPHPPVWIGGNGRTARRRVVRAGQGWSPLIGDEQRARTTRMPAITSVSQMGSAISELHDLLVEAGRDPKDVDVQVQSSAFSGPLGPEQSVEQVRDHLDELEAVGVSQFVVRCRASSVAEATDELARYGAEIILHG
;
A
#
# COMPACT_ATOMS: atom_id res chain seq x y z
N MET A 1 4.74 17.51 -1.71
CA MET A 1 4.30 16.08 -1.85
C MET A 1 4.92 15.21 -0.76
N ARG A 2 4.28 14.09 -0.30
CA ARG A 2 4.85 13.11 0.63
C ARG A 2 5.35 11.87 -0.13
N PHE A 3 6.27 11.09 0.49
CA PHE A 3 6.92 9.97 -0.19
C PHE A 3 6.84 8.67 0.62
N THR A 4 6.42 7.60 -0.04
CA THR A 4 6.47 6.23 0.49
C THR A 4 7.58 5.48 -0.22
N ILE A 5 8.49 4.85 0.53
CA ILE A 5 9.46 3.93 -0.03
C ILE A 5 8.91 2.50 0.02
N GLU A 6 8.83 1.84 -1.10
CA GLU A 6 8.56 0.40 -1.17
C GLU A 6 9.87 -0.35 -0.91
N HIS A 7 9.87 -1.27 0.07
CA HIS A 7 11.03 -2.10 0.38
C HIS A 7 11.54 -2.77 -0.91
N PRO A 8 12.86 -2.90 -1.10
CA PRO A 8 13.41 -3.46 -2.32
C PRO A 8 12.79 -4.80 -2.68
N ILE A 9 12.02 -4.80 -3.76
CA ILE A 9 11.47 -5.99 -4.39
C ILE A 9 12.39 -6.36 -5.55
N GLY A 10 13.41 -7.15 -5.26
CA GLY A 10 14.18 -7.82 -6.28
C GLY A 10 13.38 -8.99 -6.86
N GLY A 11 13.73 -9.47 -8.06
CA GLY A 11 13.23 -10.76 -8.52
C GLY A 11 13.65 -11.89 -7.56
N THR A 12 14.06 -13.03 -8.08
CA THR A 12 14.60 -14.13 -7.25
C THR A 12 16.00 -13.84 -6.67
N ASP A 13 16.68 -12.80 -7.15
CA ASP A 13 18.07 -12.44 -6.83
C ASP A 13 18.19 -11.29 -5.81
N CYS A 14 17.18 -11.07 -5.02
CA CYS A 14 17.21 -10.05 -3.99
C CYS A 14 18.30 -10.38 -2.95
N ALA A 15 19.06 -9.34 -2.54
CA ALA A 15 20.09 -9.49 -1.52
C ALA A 15 19.49 -10.06 -0.23
N PRO A 16 19.90 -11.24 0.25
CA PRO A 16 19.34 -11.86 1.46
C PRO A 16 19.43 -10.96 2.68
N ASP A 17 20.45 -10.13 2.75
CA ASP A 17 20.68 -9.20 3.87
C ASP A 17 19.57 -8.16 4.03
N LEU A 18 18.91 -7.74 2.95
CA LEU A 18 17.79 -6.79 2.99
C LEU A 18 16.55 -7.35 3.69
N TYR A 19 16.41 -8.68 3.74
CA TYR A 19 15.31 -9.35 4.43
C TYR A 19 15.69 -9.83 5.84
N GLY A 20 16.96 -9.67 6.20
CA GLY A 20 17.49 -10.19 7.45
C GLY A 20 17.27 -9.27 8.66
N PRO A 21 17.51 -9.79 9.87
CA PRO A 21 17.30 -9.05 11.11
C PRO A 21 18.26 -7.86 11.30
N THR A 22 19.32 -7.80 10.53
CA THR A 22 20.30 -6.71 10.57
C THR A 22 20.01 -5.66 9.50
N GLY A 23 19.78 -6.06 8.26
CA GLY A 23 19.64 -5.14 7.12
C GLY A 23 18.29 -4.42 7.10
N LEU A 24 17.20 -5.11 7.42
CA LEU A 24 15.88 -4.49 7.42
C LEU A 24 15.77 -3.28 8.39
N PRO A 25 16.27 -3.34 9.65
CA PRO A 25 16.31 -2.16 10.52
C PRO A 25 17.23 -1.04 10.02
N VAL A 26 18.33 -1.38 9.36
CA VAL A 26 19.24 -0.37 8.76
C VAL A 26 18.52 0.35 7.62
N PHE A 27 17.89 -0.38 6.71
CA PHE A 27 17.09 0.18 5.63
C PHE A 27 15.95 1.08 6.15
N ALA A 28 15.23 0.63 7.17
CA ALA A 28 14.11 1.37 7.73
C ALA A 28 14.55 2.71 8.37
N ARG A 29 15.66 2.70 9.11
CA ARG A 29 16.22 3.93 9.68
C ARG A 29 16.75 4.87 8.61
N ALA A 30 17.42 4.35 7.59
CA ALA A 30 17.89 5.16 6.47
C ALA A 30 16.74 5.83 5.73
N ALA A 31 15.60 5.14 5.55
CA ALA A 31 14.39 5.72 4.97
C ALA A 31 13.81 6.85 5.84
N GLU A 32 13.78 6.65 7.17
CA GLU A 32 13.35 7.68 8.13
C GLU A 32 14.27 8.91 8.13
N GLU A 33 15.58 8.70 8.07
CA GLU A 33 16.61 9.76 8.02
C GLU A 33 16.60 10.51 6.69
N ALA A 34 16.34 9.83 5.59
CA ALA A 34 16.20 10.41 4.24
C ALA A 34 14.92 11.24 4.07
N GLY A 35 13.99 11.22 5.03
CA GLY A 35 12.77 12.03 5.01
C GLY A 35 11.57 11.37 4.34
N PHE A 36 11.59 10.06 4.11
CA PHE A 36 10.38 9.36 3.66
C PHE A 36 9.30 9.37 4.74
N ASP A 37 8.04 9.53 4.31
CA ASP A 37 6.87 9.50 5.20
C ASP A 37 6.49 8.09 5.63
N ALA A 38 6.65 7.12 4.73
CA ALA A 38 6.24 5.74 4.97
C ALA A 38 7.18 4.72 4.34
N LEU A 39 7.25 3.54 4.96
CA LEU A 39 7.86 2.35 4.38
C LEU A 39 6.77 1.30 4.11
N ALA A 40 6.81 0.72 2.92
CA ALA A 40 5.78 -0.19 2.43
C ALA A 40 6.34 -1.56 2.02
N PHE A 41 5.51 -2.61 2.22
CA PHE A 41 5.75 -3.97 1.73
C PHE A 41 4.56 -4.46 0.92
N THR A 42 4.83 -5.14 -0.18
CA THR A 42 3.83 -5.88 -0.95
C THR A 42 3.39 -7.16 -0.23
N GLU A 43 2.30 -7.79 -0.68
CA GLU A 43 1.85 -9.07 -0.15
C GLU A 43 1.73 -10.12 -1.27
N HIS A 44 2.59 -11.13 -1.21
CA HIS A 44 2.56 -12.32 -2.07
C HIS A 44 2.92 -13.56 -1.23
N PRO A 45 1.94 -14.15 -0.51
CA PRO A 45 2.20 -15.23 0.45
C PRO A 45 2.53 -16.57 -0.23
N ALA A 46 2.03 -16.80 -1.45
CA ALA A 46 2.20 -18.06 -2.16
C ALA A 46 2.26 -17.86 -3.70
N PRO A 47 3.22 -17.04 -4.20
CA PRO A 47 3.33 -16.76 -5.63
C PRO A 47 3.73 -18.02 -6.38
N SER A 48 3.15 -18.23 -7.57
CA SER A 48 3.55 -19.36 -8.41
C SER A 48 4.96 -19.17 -9.00
N ALA A 49 5.70 -20.26 -9.19
CA ALA A 49 7.01 -20.23 -9.86
C ALA A 49 6.93 -19.58 -11.25
N LYS A 50 5.83 -19.82 -11.98
CA LYS A 50 5.59 -19.18 -13.28
C LYS A 50 5.51 -17.66 -13.17
N TRP A 51 4.81 -17.12 -12.15
CA TRP A 51 4.70 -15.69 -11.95
C TRP A 51 6.06 -15.09 -11.57
N LEU A 52 6.80 -15.74 -10.67
CA LEU A 52 8.16 -15.30 -10.29
C LEU A 52 9.08 -15.24 -11.51
N SER A 53 9.09 -16.29 -12.36
CA SER A 53 9.93 -16.32 -13.56
C SER A 53 9.50 -15.33 -14.67
N SER A 54 8.30 -14.77 -14.57
CA SER A 54 7.73 -13.78 -15.52
C SER A 54 7.84 -12.34 -15.03
N GLY A 55 8.79 -12.03 -14.14
CA GLY A 55 9.00 -10.70 -13.59
C GLY A 55 8.20 -10.41 -12.30
N GLY A 56 7.74 -11.45 -11.64
CA GLY A 56 7.26 -11.36 -10.26
C GLY A 56 8.40 -11.10 -9.28
N HIS A 57 8.07 -10.88 -8.01
CA HIS A 57 9.04 -10.51 -6.99
C HIS A 57 8.83 -11.26 -5.68
N ALA A 58 9.91 -11.41 -4.91
CA ALA A 58 9.85 -11.89 -3.54
C ALA A 58 9.47 -10.75 -2.59
N THR A 59 8.80 -11.09 -1.51
CA THR A 59 8.50 -10.17 -0.41
C THR A 59 8.36 -10.93 0.89
N LEU A 60 8.55 -10.26 2.03
CA LEU A 60 8.18 -10.79 3.33
C LEU A 60 6.66 -10.69 3.55
N ASP A 61 6.13 -11.44 4.53
CA ASP A 61 4.79 -11.15 5.05
C ASP A 61 4.76 -9.71 5.57
N PRO A 62 3.86 -8.84 5.03
CA PRO A 62 3.88 -7.43 5.37
C PRO A 62 3.58 -7.16 6.85
N VAL A 63 2.79 -7.99 7.51
CA VAL A 63 2.48 -7.79 8.94
C VAL A 63 3.71 -8.07 9.81
N ALA A 64 4.43 -9.15 9.52
CA ALA A 64 5.67 -9.49 10.23
C ALA A 64 6.76 -8.45 9.99
N ALA A 65 7.00 -8.10 8.71
CA ALA A 65 8.03 -7.14 8.32
C ALA A 65 7.77 -5.75 8.89
N LEU A 66 6.55 -5.25 8.80
CA LEU A 66 6.16 -3.92 9.30
C LEU A 66 6.20 -3.84 10.82
N GLY A 67 5.92 -4.93 11.54
CA GLY A 67 6.13 -4.99 13.00
C GLY A 67 7.60 -4.82 13.37
N PHE A 68 8.49 -5.42 12.57
CA PHE A 68 9.94 -5.29 12.76
C PHE A 68 10.44 -3.87 12.43
N VAL A 69 9.94 -3.27 11.35
CA VAL A 69 10.20 -1.86 10.98
C VAL A 69 9.71 -0.90 12.05
N ALA A 70 8.50 -1.12 12.57
CA ALA A 70 7.91 -0.28 13.62
C ALA A 70 8.78 -0.23 14.88
N ALA A 71 9.40 -1.35 15.24
CA ALA A 71 10.33 -1.43 16.39
C ALA A 71 11.67 -0.73 16.14
N ALA A 72 12.08 -0.58 14.87
CA ALA A 72 13.36 0.00 14.47
C ALA A 72 13.31 1.52 14.21
N THR A 73 12.11 2.11 14.12
CA THR A 73 11.84 3.50 13.72
C THR A 73 10.95 4.22 14.72
N THR A 74 10.92 5.55 14.66
CA THR A 74 10.17 6.37 15.65
C THR A 74 9.10 7.26 15.01
N ARG A 75 9.28 7.68 13.77
CA ARG A 75 8.38 8.60 13.03
C ARG A 75 7.84 7.99 11.75
N LEU A 76 8.63 7.14 11.10
CA LEU A 76 8.30 6.53 9.81
C LEU A 76 6.96 5.78 9.91
N ARG A 77 6.02 6.13 9.06
CA ARG A 77 4.75 5.39 8.92
C ARG A 77 5.03 4.03 8.31
N ILE A 78 4.21 3.06 8.61
CA ILE A 78 4.30 1.71 8.08
C ILE A 78 3.04 1.39 7.27
N MET A 79 3.22 0.73 6.11
CA MET A 79 2.12 0.52 5.17
C MET A 79 2.22 -0.82 4.46
N PRO A 80 1.29 -1.76 4.63
CA PRO A 80 1.15 -2.85 3.66
C PRO A 80 0.70 -2.26 2.31
N PHE A 81 1.36 -2.63 1.20
CA PHE A 81 1.11 -2.02 -0.11
C PHE A 81 0.98 -3.06 -1.24
N LEU A 82 -0.14 -3.78 -1.31
CA LEU A 82 -1.36 -3.69 -0.52
C LEU A 82 -1.56 -4.96 0.30
N LEU A 83 -2.22 -4.86 1.44
CA LEU A 83 -2.74 -6.02 2.16
C LEU A 83 -3.97 -6.56 1.40
N ILE A 84 -3.92 -7.81 0.99
CA ILE A 84 -5.02 -8.43 0.25
C ILE A 84 -6.06 -8.96 1.24
N LEU A 85 -7.05 -8.12 1.53
CA LEU A 85 -8.06 -8.44 2.55
C LEU A 85 -8.78 -9.78 2.32
N PRO A 86 -9.09 -10.20 1.08
CA PRO A 86 -9.74 -11.48 0.82
C PRO A 86 -8.93 -12.73 1.18
N TYR A 87 -7.61 -12.63 1.37
CA TYR A 87 -6.77 -13.80 1.66
C TYR A 87 -7.00 -14.41 3.04
N ARG A 88 -7.68 -13.70 3.94
CA ARG A 88 -7.78 -14.11 5.35
C ARG A 88 -9.16 -13.85 5.95
N ASN A 89 -9.43 -14.55 7.07
CA ASN A 89 -10.58 -14.21 7.87
C ASN A 89 -10.49 -12.75 8.33
N PRO A 90 -11.53 -11.92 8.16
CA PRO A 90 -11.48 -10.47 8.41
C PRO A 90 -11.22 -10.13 9.89
N LEU A 91 -11.64 -10.97 10.85
CA LEU A 91 -11.35 -10.75 12.27
C LEU A 91 -9.86 -11.00 12.59
N LEU A 92 -9.24 -12.00 11.96
CA LEU A 92 -7.79 -12.21 12.06
C LEU A 92 -7.03 -11.07 11.39
N GLY A 93 -7.48 -10.63 10.21
CA GLY A 93 -6.93 -9.45 9.53
C GLY A 93 -7.02 -8.18 10.39
N ALA A 94 -8.20 -7.91 10.95
CA ALA A 94 -8.40 -6.77 11.84
C ALA A 94 -7.51 -6.84 13.09
N LYS A 95 -7.33 -8.05 13.67
CA LYS A 95 -6.43 -8.23 14.82
C LYS A 95 -4.97 -7.94 14.47
N SER A 96 -4.51 -8.37 13.32
CA SER A 96 -3.16 -8.07 12.82
C SER A 96 -2.97 -6.56 12.61
N ILE A 97 -3.93 -5.89 11.98
CA ILE A 97 -3.93 -4.45 11.74
C ILE A 97 -3.90 -3.67 13.05
N VAL A 98 -4.77 -4.00 14.00
CA VAL A 98 -4.80 -3.36 15.33
C VAL A 98 -3.49 -3.59 16.09
N SER A 99 -2.90 -4.78 15.99
CA SER A 99 -1.61 -5.07 16.61
C SER A 99 -0.48 -4.22 16.02
N LEU A 100 -0.41 -4.07 14.69
CA LEU A 100 0.55 -3.18 14.04
C LEU A 100 0.35 -1.71 14.43
N ASP A 101 -0.90 -1.26 14.52
CA ASP A 101 -1.22 0.10 14.95
C ASP A 101 -0.72 0.37 16.38
N LEU A 102 -0.95 -0.54 17.29
CA LEU A 102 -0.47 -0.47 18.67
C LEU A 102 1.07 -0.48 18.74
N LEU A 103 1.71 -1.45 18.07
CA LEU A 103 3.16 -1.62 18.09
C LEU A 103 3.90 -0.46 17.42
N SER A 104 3.26 0.19 16.45
CA SER A 104 3.82 1.39 15.81
C SER A 104 3.49 2.70 16.54
N GLY A 105 2.66 2.67 17.59
CA GLY A 105 2.19 3.89 18.26
C GLY A 105 1.32 4.77 17.36
N GLY A 106 0.46 4.16 16.50
CA GLY A 106 -0.46 4.87 15.63
C GLY A 106 0.16 5.36 14.30
N ARG A 107 1.25 4.73 13.84
CA ARG A 107 1.91 5.07 12.57
C ARG A 107 1.45 4.22 11.37
N LEU A 108 0.49 3.31 11.58
CA LEU A 108 -0.01 2.43 10.53
C LEU A 108 -0.94 3.17 9.55
N VAL A 109 -0.73 2.91 8.26
CA VAL A 109 -1.69 3.15 7.17
C VAL A 109 -2.02 1.82 6.52
N VAL A 110 -3.28 1.47 6.41
CA VAL A 110 -3.68 0.19 5.81
C VAL A 110 -3.91 0.37 4.31
N GLY A 111 -2.90 0.10 3.50
CA GLY A 111 -3.12 -0.07 2.06
C GLY A 111 -3.84 -1.39 1.81
N ALA A 112 -5.07 -1.33 1.28
CA ALA A 112 -5.95 -2.48 1.12
C ALA A 112 -6.22 -2.79 -0.35
N GLY A 113 -6.08 -4.07 -0.75
CA GLY A 113 -6.26 -4.56 -2.11
C GLY A 113 -7.18 -5.78 -2.21
N GLY A 114 -7.79 -5.94 -3.40
CA GLY A 114 -8.64 -7.10 -3.71
C GLY A 114 -7.88 -8.33 -4.23
N GLY A 115 -6.58 -8.19 -4.54
CA GLY A 115 -5.77 -9.25 -5.13
C GLY A 115 -6.05 -9.52 -6.62
N TYR A 116 -5.04 -10.06 -7.32
CA TYR A 116 -5.13 -10.32 -8.77
C TYR A 116 -4.55 -11.68 -9.19
N LEU A 117 -3.76 -12.36 -8.36
CA LEU A 117 -3.12 -13.64 -8.68
C LEU A 117 -4.03 -14.81 -8.35
N ARG A 118 -4.71 -15.38 -9.35
CA ARG A 118 -5.58 -16.56 -9.19
C ARG A 118 -4.87 -17.75 -8.51
N SER A 119 -3.57 -17.92 -8.78
CA SER A 119 -2.77 -19.00 -8.20
C SER A 119 -2.65 -18.88 -6.67
N GLU A 120 -2.51 -17.66 -6.16
CA GLU A 120 -2.47 -17.44 -4.71
C GLU A 120 -3.83 -17.67 -4.05
N PHE A 121 -4.92 -17.18 -4.66
CA PHE A 121 -6.28 -17.48 -4.19
C PHE A 121 -6.51 -19.00 -4.08
N GLY A 122 -6.13 -19.75 -5.14
CA GLY A 122 -6.26 -21.20 -5.13
C GLY A 122 -5.39 -21.87 -4.07
N ALA A 123 -4.15 -21.43 -3.88
CA ALA A 123 -3.25 -21.96 -2.85
C ALA A 123 -3.75 -21.69 -1.43
N LEU A 124 -4.42 -20.58 -1.21
CA LEU A 124 -5.01 -20.17 0.06
C LEU A 124 -6.43 -20.73 0.30
N GLY A 125 -6.98 -21.46 -0.67
CA GLY A 125 -8.33 -22.02 -0.56
C GLY A 125 -9.45 -20.97 -0.66
N VAL A 126 -9.19 -19.82 -1.28
CA VAL A 126 -10.14 -18.73 -1.44
C VAL A 126 -10.66 -18.65 -2.88
N ASP A 127 -11.96 -18.52 -3.05
CA ASP A 127 -12.54 -18.33 -4.37
C ASP A 127 -12.18 -16.96 -4.95
N PHE A 128 -11.46 -16.98 -6.06
CA PHE A 128 -11.04 -15.76 -6.75
C PHE A 128 -12.22 -14.92 -7.26
N GLU A 129 -13.32 -15.54 -7.66
CA GLU A 129 -14.49 -14.81 -8.18
C GLU A 129 -15.25 -14.07 -7.07
N GLU A 130 -15.15 -14.54 -5.83
CA GLU A 130 -15.74 -13.91 -4.65
C GLU A 130 -14.88 -12.79 -4.04
N ARG A 131 -13.66 -12.57 -4.57
CA ARG A 131 -12.70 -11.59 -3.98
C ARG A 131 -13.27 -10.19 -3.78
N GLY A 132 -14.19 -9.76 -4.64
CA GLY A 132 -14.85 -8.46 -4.53
C GLY A 132 -15.77 -8.37 -3.32
N ALA A 133 -16.61 -9.38 -3.12
CA ALA A 133 -17.53 -9.47 -1.98
C ALA A 133 -16.76 -9.70 -0.68
N LEU A 134 -15.76 -10.59 -0.70
CA LEU A 134 -14.87 -10.84 0.44
C LEU A 134 -14.13 -9.57 0.88
N PHE A 135 -13.66 -8.76 -0.08
CA PHE A 135 -13.03 -7.47 0.21
C PHE A 135 -13.99 -6.50 0.90
N ASP A 136 -15.21 -6.38 0.35
CA ASP A 136 -16.21 -5.45 0.88
C ASP A 136 -16.64 -5.84 2.30
N GLU A 137 -16.88 -7.13 2.56
CA GLU A 137 -17.19 -7.63 3.90
C GLU A 137 -16.00 -7.47 4.88
N ALA A 138 -14.76 -7.75 4.42
CA ALA A 138 -13.57 -7.59 5.27
C ALA A 138 -13.34 -6.13 5.66
N LEU A 139 -13.63 -5.19 4.75
CA LEU A 139 -13.54 -3.76 5.02
C LEU A 139 -14.57 -3.32 6.05
N ASP A 140 -15.81 -3.80 5.93
CA ASP A 140 -16.89 -3.51 6.90
C ASP A 140 -16.57 -4.10 8.27
N VAL A 141 -16.08 -5.34 8.33
CA VAL A 141 -15.66 -5.99 9.59
C VAL A 141 -14.51 -5.24 10.25
N LEU A 142 -13.47 -4.85 9.50
CA LEU A 142 -12.34 -4.08 10.03
C LEU A 142 -12.79 -2.79 10.69
N ARG A 143 -13.65 -2.03 10.01
CA ARG A 143 -14.15 -0.75 10.53
C ARG A 143 -15.07 -0.94 11.74
N GLY A 144 -16.00 -1.88 11.63
CA GLY A 144 -16.99 -2.11 12.68
C GLY A 144 -16.37 -2.67 13.96
N VAL A 145 -15.49 -3.64 13.89
CA VAL A 145 -14.89 -4.25 15.09
C VAL A 145 -13.94 -3.32 15.86
N CYS A 146 -13.42 -2.27 15.20
CA CYS A 146 -12.62 -1.25 15.86
C CYS A 146 -13.46 -0.21 16.62
N THR A 147 -14.74 -0.08 16.28
CA THR A 147 -15.63 0.99 16.80
C THR A 147 -16.72 0.48 17.74
N ASP A 148 -17.18 -0.74 17.54
CA ASP A 148 -18.27 -1.33 18.35
C ASP A 148 -17.68 -2.31 19.39
N PRO A 149 -17.86 -2.05 20.69
CA PRO A 149 -17.34 -2.91 21.77
C PRO A 149 -18.01 -4.29 21.85
N GLU A 150 -19.18 -4.46 21.24
CA GLU A 150 -19.89 -5.75 21.14
C GLU A 150 -20.27 -6.01 19.68
N TYR A 151 -19.27 -6.01 18.81
CA TYR A 151 -19.46 -6.05 17.36
C TYR A 151 -20.23 -7.28 16.90
N ARG A 152 -21.28 -7.02 16.10
CA ARG A 152 -22.13 -8.03 15.45
C ARG A 152 -22.10 -7.80 13.94
N TYR A 153 -21.95 -8.88 13.20
CA TYR A 153 -21.95 -8.85 11.74
C TYR A 153 -22.64 -10.10 11.20
N ALA A 154 -23.45 -9.92 10.17
CA ALA A 154 -24.10 -11.01 9.46
C ALA A 154 -23.98 -10.73 7.95
N GLY A 155 -22.86 -11.13 7.37
CA GLY A 155 -22.59 -11.03 5.95
C GLY A 155 -22.85 -12.35 5.23
N ARG A 156 -22.52 -12.37 3.93
CA ARG A 156 -22.62 -13.56 3.08
C ARG A 156 -21.57 -14.61 3.43
N HIS A 157 -20.33 -14.16 3.73
CA HIS A 157 -19.18 -15.03 3.97
C HIS A 157 -18.77 -15.09 5.43
N PHE A 158 -19.05 -14.04 6.19
CA PHE A 158 -18.58 -13.91 7.57
C PHE A 158 -19.73 -13.58 8.54
N THR A 159 -19.57 -14.08 9.76
CA THR A 159 -20.47 -13.76 10.86
C THR A 159 -19.67 -13.44 12.13
N ALA A 160 -20.13 -12.43 12.89
CA ALA A 160 -19.63 -12.13 14.24
C ALA A 160 -20.81 -11.97 15.19
N ARG A 161 -20.70 -12.48 16.41
CA ARG A 161 -21.79 -12.50 17.40
C ARG A 161 -21.31 -11.94 18.73
N GLY A 162 -21.20 -10.59 18.83
CA GLY A 162 -20.77 -9.93 20.05
C GLY A 162 -19.29 -10.14 20.33
N VAL A 163 -18.42 -9.93 19.32
CA VAL A 163 -16.97 -9.99 19.47
C VAL A 163 -16.39 -8.62 19.83
N THR A 164 -15.31 -8.61 20.57
CA THR A 164 -14.63 -7.38 21.02
C THR A 164 -13.17 -7.38 20.56
N MET A 165 -12.72 -6.26 20.01
CA MET A 165 -11.31 -6.07 19.64
C MET A 165 -10.52 -5.50 20.83
N VAL A 166 -9.89 -6.38 21.61
CA VAL A 166 -9.10 -6.02 22.81
C VAL A 166 -7.66 -6.52 22.65
N PRO A 167 -6.63 -5.66 22.84
CA PRO A 167 -6.74 -4.20 22.94
C PRO A 167 -7.25 -3.58 21.64
N GLY A 168 -7.84 -2.38 21.72
CA GLY A 168 -8.29 -1.62 20.56
C GLY A 168 -7.16 -0.82 19.91
N PRO A 169 -7.35 -0.23 18.72
CA PRO A 169 -6.32 0.55 18.02
C PRO A 169 -5.99 1.86 18.74
N VAL A 170 -4.78 2.39 18.49
CA VAL A 170 -4.35 3.75 18.91
C VAL A 170 -5.12 4.78 18.09
N GLN A 171 -5.14 4.63 16.78
CA GLN A 171 -5.82 5.55 15.87
C GLN A 171 -7.34 5.38 15.93
N ARG A 172 -8.08 6.47 15.96
CA ARG A 172 -9.54 6.49 16.08
C ARG A 172 -10.19 7.11 14.85
N PRO A 173 -11.30 6.56 14.36
CA PRO A 173 -12.05 5.37 14.83
C PRO A 173 -11.33 4.04 14.53
N HIS A 174 -10.41 4.00 13.60
CA HIS A 174 -9.56 2.89 13.18
C HIS A 174 -8.34 3.45 12.42
N PRO A 175 -7.26 2.67 12.18
CA PRO A 175 -6.17 3.10 11.28
C PRO A 175 -6.72 3.50 9.92
N PRO A 176 -6.18 4.56 9.26
CA PRO A 176 -6.65 4.99 7.95
C PRO A 176 -6.49 3.88 6.92
N VAL A 177 -7.53 3.68 6.10
CA VAL A 177 -7.56 2.66 5.05
C VAL A 177 -7.46 3.32 3.69
N TRP A 178 -6.46 2.96 2.92
CA TRP A 178 -6.24 3.42 1.56
C TRP A 178 -6.54 2.29 0.57
N ILE A 179 -7.43 2.56 -0.38
CA ILE A 179 -7.94 1.55 -1.31
C ILE A 179 -7.14 1.55 -2.59
N GLY A 180 -6.55 0.41 -2.92
CA GLY A 180 -5.83 0.22 -4.18
C GLY A 180 -6.71 -0.10 -5.37
N GLY A 181 -6.20 0.23 -6.55
CA GLY A 181 -6.80 -0.11 -7.84
C GLY A 181 -7.32 1.08 -8.64
N ASN A 182 -7.25 0.95 -9.98
CA ASN A 182 -7.54 2.03 -10.92
C ASN A 182 -9.02 2.15 -11.29
N GLY A 183 -9.83 1.12 -11.01
CA GLY A 183 -11.21 1.04 -11.50
C GLY A 183 -12.21 1.86 -10.67
N ARG A 184 -13.35 2.15 -11.27
CA ARG A 184 -14.47 2.86 -10.61
C ARG A 184 -14.94 2.15 -9.32
N THR A 185 -14.86 0.82 -9.27
CA THR A 185 -15.16 0.05 -8.05
C THR A 185 -14.24 0.43 -6.90
N ALA A 186 -12.94 0.63 -7.15
CA ALA A 186 -12.00 1.08 -6.13
C ALA A 186 -12.37 2.50 -5.63
N ARG A 187 -12.64 3.44 -6.54
CA ARG A 187 -13.08 4.80 -6.18
C ARG A 187 -14.37 4.80 -5.36
N ARG A 188 -15.36 3.97 -5.71
CA ARG A 188 -16.59 3.81 -4.91
C ARG A 188 -16.30 3.26 -3.50
N ARG A 189 -15.33 2.36 -3.36
CA ARG A 189 -14.88 1.88 -2.04
C ARG A 189 -14.20 2.97 -1.23
N VAL A 190 -13.39 3.82 -1.88
CA VAL A 190 -12.83 5.01 -1.23
C VAL A 190 -13.95 5.90 -0.70
N VAL A 191 -14.93 6.22 -1.53
CA VAL A 191 -16.08 7.05 -1.13
C VAL A 191 -16.84 6.45 0.06
N ARG A 192 -17.05 5.14 0.05
CA ARG A 192 -17.78 4.43 1.13
C ARG A 192 -16.98 4.35 2.44
N ALA A 193 -15.67 4.14 2.37
CA ALA A 193 -14.93 3.68 3.55
C ALA A 193 -13.44 4.07 3.62
N GLY A 194 -12.85 4.60 2.55
CA GLY A 194 -11.42 4.91 2.49
C GLY A 194 -11.07 6.32 2.96
N GLN A 195 -9.88 6.50 3.51
CA GLN A 195 -9.23 7.78 3.78
C GLN A 195 -8.11 8.07 2.76
N GLY A 196 -7.93 7.17 1.78
CA GLY A 196 -7.00 7.37 0.67
C GLY A 196 -7.31 6.45 -0.50
N TRP A 197 -6.83 6.86 -1.66
CA TRP A 197 -6.85 6.10 -2.91
C TRP A 197 -5.42 5.85 -3.38
N SER A 198 -5.12 4.60 -3.77
CA SER A 198 -3.77 4.21 -4.21
C SER A 198 -3.83 3.56 -5.60
N PRO A 199 -3.94 4.38 -6.67
CA PRO A 199 -3.87 3.92 -8.05
C PRO A 199 -2.44 3.75 -8.54
N LEU A 200 -2.32 3.22 -9.77
CA LEU A 200 -1.06 2.99 -10.47
C LEU A 200 -1.10 3.62 -11.86
N ILE A 201 -0.08 4.40 -12.22
CA ILE A 201 0.22 4.77 -13.60
C ILE A 201 1.14 3.71 -14.20
N GLY A 202 0.70 3.06 -15.26
CA GLY A 202 1.47 2.02 -15.92
C GLY A 202 0.91 1.68 -17.31
N ASP A 203 1.69 0.92 -18.07
CA ASP A 203 1.31 0.50 -19.41
C ASP A 203 0.15 -0.54 -19.43
N GLU A 204 -0.33 -0.84 -20.62
CA GLU A 204 -1.37 -1.82 -20.86
C GLU A 204 -0.99 -3.24 -20.40
N GLN A 205 0.29 -3.59 -20.45
CA GLN A 205 0.76 -4.90 -20.00
C GLN A 205 0.64 -5.01 -18.47
N ARG A 206 1.02 -3.96 -17.75
CA ARG A 206 0.85 -3.88 -16.29
C ARG A 206 -0.63 -3.96 -15.90
N ALA A 207 -1.49 -3.22 -16.62
CA ALA A 207 -2.93 -3.23 -16.42
C ALA A 207 -3.54 -4.63 -16.60
N ARG A 208 -3.13 -5.36 -17.63
CA ARG A 208 -3.55 -6.77 -17.86
C ARG A 208 -3.07 -7.69 -16.75
N THR A 209 -1.81 -7.57 -16.32
CA THR A 209 -1.24 -8.38 -15.24
C THR A 209 -2.00 -8.18 -13.93
N THR A 210 -2.27 -6.94 -13.58
CA THR A 210 -2.97 -6.57 -12.33
C THR A 210 -4.49 -6.61 -12.44
N ARG A 211 -5.03 -6.91 -13.64
CA ARG A 211 -6.49 -6.96 -13.94
C ARG A 211 -7.22 -5.68 -13.58
N MET A 212 -6.58 -4.55 -13.83
CA MET A 212 -7.13 -3.21 -13.58
C MET A 212 -7.25 -2.44 -14.91
N PRO A 213 -8.16 -1.46 -15.02
CA PRO A 213 -8.11 -0.49 -16.10
C PRO A 213 -6.76 0.22 -16.17
N ALA A 214 -6.25 0.43 -17.38
CA ALA A 214 -5.01 1.17 -17.57
C ALA A 214 -5.21 2.66 -17.24
N ILE A 215 -4.26 3.26 -16.56
CA ILE A 215 -4.02 4.70 -16.47
C ILE A 215 -2.58 4.87 -16.93
N THR A 216 -2.39 5.46 -18.11
CA THR A 216 -1.08 5.48 -18.79
C THR A 216 -0.43 6.87 -18.79
N SER A 217 -1.13 7.90 -18.30
CA SER A 217 -0.63 9.27 -18.27
C SER A 217 -1.13 10.05 -17.04
N VAL A 218 -0.43 11.14 -16.72
CA VAL A 218 -0.84 12.09 -15.66
C VAL A 218 -2.20 12.70 -15.98
N SER A 219 -2.49 13.01 -17.23
CA SER A 219 -3.81 13.55 -17.64
C SER A 219 -4.95 12.58 -17.36
N GLN A 220 -4.77 11.27 -17.63
CA GLN A 220 -5.77 10.25 -17.28
C GLN A 220 -5.90 10.10 -15.76
N MET A 221 -4.80 10.23 -15.01
CA MET A 221 -4.83 10.23 -13.56
C MET A 221 -5.63 11.42 -13.03
N GLY A 222 -5.40 12.62 -13.56
CA GLY A 222 -6.17 13.82 -13.21
C GLY A 222 -7.68 13.65 -13.48
N SER A 223 -8.06 13.07 -14.62
CA SER A 223 -9.45 12.76 -14.91
C SER A 223 -10.07 11.77 -13.90
N ALA A 224 -9.31 10.76 -13.49
CA ALA A 224 -9.77 9.77 -12.50
C ALA A 224 -9.86 10.36 -11.08
N ILE A 225 -8.99 11.32 -10.72
CA ILE A 225 -9.06 12.08 -9.47
C ILE A 225 -10.29 12.98 -9.47
N SER A 226 -10.56 13.67 -10.58
CA SER A 226 -11.77 14.50 -10.71
C SER A 226 -13.04 13.69 -10.52
N GLU A 227 -13.14 12.50 -11.16
CA GLU A 227 -14.27 11.58 -10.94
C GLU A 227 -14.39 11.14 -9.46
N LEU A 228 -13.26 10.89 -8.77
CA LEU A 228 -13.29 10.56 -7.34
C LEU A 228 -13.81 11.74 -6.51
N HIS A 229 -13.37 12.96 -6.81
CA HIS A 229 -13.81 14.17 -6.11
C HIS A 229 -15.32 14.39 -6.28
N ASP A 230 -15.85 14.24 -7.50
CA ASP A 230 -17.28 14.34 -7.76
C ASP A 230 -18.08 13.32 -6.95
N LEU A 231 -17.64 12.06 -6.93
CA LEU A 231 -18.27 11.00 -6.14
C LEU A 231 -18.20 11.26 -4.62
N LEU A 232 -17.12 11.85 -4.12
CA LEU A 232 -17.00 12.23 -2.70
C LEU A 232 -17.98 13.35 -2.35
N VAL A 233 -18.06 14.39 -3.19
CA VAL A 233 -18.99 15.51 -3.01
C VAL A 233 -20.44 15.02 -3.05
N GLU A 234 -20.81 14.15 -4.00
CA GLU A 234 -22.12 13.53 -4.08
C GLU A 234 -22.48 12.73 -2.82
N ALA A 235 -21.47 12.13 -2.16
CA ALA A 235 -21.63 11.40 -0.90
C ALA A 235 -21.54 12.28 0.34
N GLY A 236 -21.42 13.62 0.21
CA GLY A 236 -21.30 14.56 1.31
C GLY A 236 -19.94 14.53 2.03
N ARG A 237 -18.87 14.06 1.35
CA ARG A 237 -17.51 14.03 1.89
C ARG A 237 -16.64 15.12 1.25
N ASP A 238 -15.76 15.73 2.04
CA ASP A 238 -14.77 16.65 1.50
C ASP A 238 -13.66 15.86 0.76
N PRO A 239 -13.39 16.14 -0.52
CA PRO A 239 -12.26 15.54 -1.25
C PRO A 239 -10.90 15.73 -0.56
N LYS A 240 -10.72 16.82 0.22
CA LYS A 240 -9.49 17.07 0.96
C LYS A 240 -9.20 16.09 2.09
N ASP A 241 -10.22 15.34 2.54
CA ASP A 241 -10.09 14.30 3.56
C ASP A 241 -9.57 12.97 3.00
N VAL A 242 -9.29 12.92 1.68
CA VAL A 242 -8.85 11.72 0.98
C VAL A 242 -7.50 11.95 0.31
N ASP A 243 -6.48 11.26 0.80
CA ASP A 243 -5.17 11.23 0.17
C ASP A 243 -5.17 10.49 -1.17
N VAL A 244 -4.38 10.94 -2.13
CA VAL A 244 -4.13 10.21 -3.37
C VAL A 244 -2.65 9.86 -3.46
N GLN A 245 -2.35 8.55 -3.32
CA GLN A 245 -1.00 8.01 -3.45
C GLN A 245 -0.82 7.34 -4.80
N VAL A 246 0.19 7.74 -5.56
CA VAL A 246 0.45 7.18 -6.90
C VAL A 246 1.79 6.47 -6.95
N GLN A 247 1.82 5.30 -7.57
CA GLN A 247 3.02 4.67 -8.11
C GLN A 247 3.04 4.87 -9.63
N SER A 248 4.16 5.34 -10.18
CA SER A 248 4.35 5.49 -11.63
C SER A 248 5.38 4.50 -12.12
N SER A 249 5.01 3.60 -13.03
CA SER A 249 5.94 2.57 -13.53
C SER A 249 7.20 3.16 -14.18
N ALA A 250 7.09 4.35 -14.76
CA ALA A 250 8.20 5.04 -15.41
C ALA A 250 9.12 5.79 -14.42
N PHE A 251 8.56 6.36 -13.33
CA PHE A 251 9.27 7.29 -12.47
C PHE A 251 9.43 6.85 -11.01
N SER A 252 8.89 5.71 -10.62
CA SER A 252 9.05 5.18 -9.25
C SER A 252 10.37 4.44 -9.01
N GLY A 253 11.25 4.36 -10.02
CA GLY A 253 12.56 3.71 -9.92
C GLY A 253 13.63 4.59 -9.28
N PRO A 254 14.87 4.06 -9.16
CA PRO A 254 16.00 4.80 -8.61
C PRO A 254 16.44 5.95 -9.52
N LEU A 255 17.03 6.98 -8.92
CA LEU A 255 17.70 8.04 -9.67
C LEU A 255 18.93 7.51 -10.38
N GLY A 256 19.11 7.83 -11.66
CA GLY A 256 20.23 7.33 -12.44
C GLY A 256 20.23 7.80 -13.88
N PRO A 257 21.02 7.14 -14.76
CA PRO A 257 21.13 7.52 -16.18
C PRO A 257 19.80 7.43 -16.94
N GLU A 258 18.91 6.52 -16.53
CA GLU A 258 17.59 6.34 -17.16
C GLU A 258 16.53 7.30 -16.61
N GLN A 259 16.79 7.94 -15.47
CA GLN A 259 15.84 8.76 -14.75
C GLN A 259 16.56 9.88 -13.97
N SER A 260 16.70 11.05 -14.61
CA SER A 260 17.37 12.19 -13.98
C SER A 260 16.54 12.83 -12.89
N VAL A 261 17.21 13.55 -11.98
CA VAL A 261 16.55 14.33 -10.90
C VAL A 261 15.52 15.31 -11.47
N GLU A 262 15.87 16.02 -12.54
CA GLU A 262 15.01 16.99 -13.20
C GLU A 262 13.74 16.35 -13.76
N GLN A 263 13.88 15.23 -14.48
CA GLN A 263 12.73 14.48 -15.00
C GLN A 263 11.80 13.98 -13.89
N VAL A 264 12.35 13.54 -12.74
CA VAL A 264 11.55 13.12 -11.60
C VAL A 264 10.80 14.30 -11.02
N ARG A 265 11.46 15.44 -10.81
CA ARG A 265 10.84 16.67 -10.26
C ARG A 265 9.70 17.15 -11.16
N ASP A 266 9.94 17.27 -12.47
CA ASP A 266 8.92 17.67 -13.43
C ASP A 266 7.69 16.74 -13.37
N HIS A 267 7.92 15.43 -13.29
CA HIS A 267 6.83 14.46 -13.17
C HIS A 267 6.07 14.58 -11.84
N LEU A 268 6.77 14.85 -10.74
CA LEU A 268 6.14 15.07 -9.43
C LEU A 268 5.30 16.35 -9.41
N ASP A 269 5.78 17.42 -10.03
CA ASP A 269 5.05 18.70 -10.18
C ASP A 269 3.77 18.50 -11.02
N GLU A 270 3.86 17.76 -12.12
CA GLU A 270 2.68 17.38 -12.92
C GLU A 270 1.67 16.56 -12.11
N LEU A 271 2.12 15.61 -11.30
CA LEU A 271 1.26 14.79 -10.44
C LEU A 271 0.60 15.63 -9.34
N GLU A 272 1.35 16.50 -8.69
CA GLU A 272 0.81 17.41 -7.66
C GLU A 272 -0.24 18.36 -8.23
N ALA A 273 0.00 18.90 -9.42
CA ALA A 273 -0.94 19.76 -10.12
C ALA A 273 -2.29 19.10 -10.41
N VAL A 274 -2.35 17.78 -10.55
CA VAL A 274 -3.60 17.04 -10.75
C VAL A 274 -4.20 16.48 -9.46
N GLY A 275 -3.59 16.77 -8.29
CA GLY A 275 -4.14 16.43 -6.98
C GLY A 275 -3.55 15.18 -6.33
N VAL A 276 -2.41 14.69 -6.79
CA VAL A 276 -1.67 13.62 -6.08
C VAL A 276 -0.99 14.22 -4.85
N SER A 277 -1.19 13.59 -3.69
CA SER A 277 -0.63 14.04 -2.41
C SER A 277 0.58 13.23 -1.96
N GLN A 278 0.76 12.03 -2.51
CA GLN A 278 1.83 11.11 -2.12
C GLN A 278 2.34 10.27 -3.29
N PHE A 279 3.65 10.04 -3.34
CA PHE A 279 4.31 9.28 -4.39
C PHE A 279 5.02 8.04 -3.83
N VAL A 280 4.93 6.91 -4.54
CA VAL A 280 5.60 5.67 -4.15
C VAL A 280 6.89 5.51 -4.93
N VAL A 281 8.00 5.43 -4.21
CA VAL A 281 9.35 5.17 -4.73
C VAL A 281 9.69 3.71 -4.55
N ARG A 282 10.34 3.08 -5.52
CA ARG A 282 10.85 1.72 -5.46
C ARG A 282 12.37 1.74 -5.40
N CYS A 283 12.94 1.23 -4.34
CA CYS A 283 14.35 0.96 -4.25
C CYS A 283 14.72 -0.29 -5.07
N ARG A 284 15.85 -0.25 -5.78
CA ARG A 284 16.41 -1.38 -6.52
C ARG A 284 17.85 -1.55 -6.10
N ALA A 285 18.09 -2.31 -5.06
CA ALA A 285 19.41 -2.48 -4.51
C ALA A 285 19.78 -3.96 -4.40
N SER A 286 21.04 -4.25 -4.62
CA SER A 286 21.65 -5.59 -4.48
C SER A 286 22.31 -5.80 -3.11
N SER A 287 22.39 -4.76 -2.28
CA SER A 287 22.95 -4.79 -0.92
C SER A 287 22.31 -3.73 -0.03
N VAL A 288 22.49 -3.89 1.28
CA VAL A 288 22.03 -2.88 2.28
C VAL A 288 22.74 -1.55 2.06
N ALA A 289 24.05 -1.55 1.76
CA ALA A 289 24.82 -0.35 1.51
C ALA A 289 24.27 0.42 0.29
N GLU A 290 24.08 -0.26 -0.83
CA GLU A 290 23.50 0.34 -2.04
C GLU A 290 22.09 0.91 -1.76
N ALA A 291 21.27 0.17 -1.03
CA ALA A 291 19.93 0.63 -0.66
C ALA A 291 19.97 1.91 0.18
N THR A 292 20.85 2.00 1.18
CA THR A 292 21.00 3.18 2.03
C THR A 292 21.52 4.39 1.27
N ASP A 293 22.47 4.18 0.34
CA ASP A 293 22.99 5.25 -0.53
C ASP A 293 21.90 5.78 -1.48
N GLU A 294 21.10 4.88 -2.06
CA GLU A 294 19.96 5.26 -2.91
C GLU A 294 18.92 6.09 -2.14
N LEU A 295 18.57 5.67 -0.91
CA LEU A 295 17.65 6.41 -0.06
C LEU A 295 18.19 7.80 0.30
N ALA A 296 19.45 7.88 0.73
CA ALA A 296 20.09 9.15 1.09
C ALA A 296 20.12 10.10 -0.11
N ARG A 297 20.46 9.60 -1.29
CA ARG A 297 20.46 10.38 -2.52
C ARG A 297 19.07 10.89 -2.88
N TYR A 298 18.04 10.02 -2.85
CA TYR A 298 16.67 10.41 -3.14
C TYR A 298 16.16 11.45 -2.12
N GLY A 299 16.48 11.25 -0.85
CA GLY A 299 16.17 12.22 0.21
C GLY A 299 16.78 13.59 -0.06
N ALA A 300 18.08 13.63 -0.34
CA ALA A 300 18.81 14.87 -0.60
C ALA A 300 18.34 15.59 -1.89
N GLU A 301 18.14 14.83 -2.98
CA GLU A 301 17.88 15.40 -4.29
C GLU A 301 16.39 15.69 -4.55
N ILE A 302 15.47 14.98 -3.93
CA ILE A 302 14.03 15.09 -4.22
C ILE A 302 13.26 15.59 -2.99
N ILE A 303 13.39 14.92 -1.84
CA ILE A 303 12.49 15.15 -0.69
C ILE A 303 12.79 16.48 0.02
N LEU A 304 14.07 16.76 0.26
CA LEU A 304 14.51 17.94 1.05
C LEU A 304 14.68 19.22 0.21
N HIS A 305 14.52 19.15 -1.10
CA HIS A 305 14.63 20.29 -2.02
C HIS A 305 13.29 20.71 -2.61
N GLY A 306 12.17 20.07 -2.21
CA GLY A 306 10.80 20.37 -2.65
C GLY A 306 10.01 21.34 -1.76
#